data_a3b573dc26a27064c2e31cfa7e4f39fa
#
_entry.id   a3b573dc26a27064c2e31cfa7e4f39fa
#
_cell.length_a   1.000
_cell.length_b   1.000
_cell.length_c   1.000
_cell.angle_alpha   90.00
_cell.angle_beta   90.00
_cell.angle_gamma   90.00
#
_symmetry.space_group_name_H-M   'P 1'
#
loop_
_entity.id
_entity.type
_entity.pdbx_description
1 polymer ?
#
loop_
_entity_poly.entity_id
_entity_poly.type
_entity_poly.pdbx_seq_one_letter_code
_entity_poly.pdbx_strand_id
1 'polypeptide(L)'
;MMKVTPWCLRASRGGLWTQERDAMESSFTSKDTYLTHFNPRVYLEKYYSFGSKHTAESEILKNVLKNLFKIFCKDGMKGDLLIDIGSGPTIYQLLSACESFKEIIVSDYSERNLQELEKWLKKEPGAFDWSPVVAYVCELEGNSPGPLSCPGASAPAVRDLTPIWHYFPSPEELLLVFLIMQVCWRQILSSYQTRVKVPEKEEKLRQAVKQVLKCDVTQSRPLGPVPLPLADCVLSTLCLDAACPDLPTYCAALRHLGSLLKPEGFLVVVDALKSSFYMVGEQRFSSLVLGREEIEAAMKEAGYSIEQFEVLPQGYSSAICNNEGLFILVGRKLGGCA
;
A
#
# COMPACT_ATOMS: atom_id res chain seq x y z
N MET A 1 -26.22 -37.79 -68.60
CA MET A 1 -26.76 -38.24 -67.28
C MET A 1 -25.61 -38.35 -66.25
N MET A 2 -25.40 -37.30 -65.48
CA MET A 2 -24.43 -37.31 -64.44
C MET A 2 -25.18 -37.16 -63.12
N LYS A 3 -24.99 -38.15 -62.21
CA LYS A 3 -25.57 -38.15 -60.85
C LYS A 3 -24.70 -37.29 -59.90
N VAL A 4 -25.31 -36.30 -59.28
CA VAL A 4 -24.71 -35.50 -58.24
C VAL A 4 -25.07 -36.09 -56.87
N THR A 5 -24.11 -36.48 -56.12
CA THR A 5 -24.25 -36.95 -54.71
C THR A 5 -24.25 -35.76 -53.72
N PRO A 6 -25.09 -35.74 -52.68
CA PRO A 6 -25.13 -34.66 -51.71
C PRO A 6 -24.06 -34.88 -50.61
N TRP A 7 -23.32 -33.80 -50.30
CA TRP A 7 -22.37 -33.74 -49.19
C TRP A 7 -23.12 -33.56 -47.88
N CYS A 8 -22.93 -34.49 -46.96
CA CYS A 8 -23.36 -34.40 -45.59
C CYS A 8 -22.49 -33.40 -44.80
N LEU A 9 -23.06 -32.27 -44.39
CA LEU A 9 -22.48 -31.37 -43.44
C LEU A 9 -22.56 -31.98 -42.01
N ARG A 10 -21.44 -32.42 -41.47
CA ARG A 10 -21.27 -32.78 -40.08
C ARG A 10 -21.07 -31.50 -39.28
N ALA A 11 -22.07 -31.03 -38.57
CA ALA A 11 -21.97 -29.94 -37.62
C ALA A 11 -21.09 -30.38 -36.44
N SER A 12 -19.95 -29.74 -36.27
CA SER A 12 -19.06 -29.94 -35.12
C SER A 12 -19.68 -29.27 -33.90
N ARG A 13 -20.00 -30.08 -32.86
CA ARG A 13 -20.50 -29.65 -31.54
C ARG A 13 -19.41 -29.00 -30.68
N GLY A 14 -18.41 -28.35 -31.28
CA GLY A 14 -17.29 -27.74 -30.54
C GLY A 14 -17.45 -26.25 -30.23
N GLY A 15 -18.41 -25.55 -30.85
CA GLY A 15 -18.48 -24.09 -30.80
C GLY A 15 -19.22 -23.52 -29.57
N LEU A 16 -20.08 -24.26 -28.92
CA LEU A 16 -20.84 -23.75 -27.78
C LEU A 16 -20.06 -23.77 -26.45
N TRP A 17 -19.18 -24.75 -26.28
CA TRP A 17 -18.40 -24.88 -25.04
C TRP A 17 -17.24 -23.90 -24.93
N THR A 18 -16.71 -23.41 -26.03
CA THR A 18 -15.68 -22.36 -26.03
C THR A 18 -16.29 -20.99 -25.77
N GLN A 19 -17.47 -20.68 -26.30
CA GLN A 19 -18.15 -19.40 -26.05
C GLN A 19 -18.66 -19.27 -24.60
N GLU A 20 -19.14 -20.36 -23.99
CA GLU A 20 -19.53 -20.35 -22.56
C GLU A 20 -18.33 -20.26 -21.62
N ARG A 21 -17.17 -20.84 -21.95
CA ARG A 21 -15.94 -20.67 -21.20
C ARG A 21 -15.39 -19.24 -21.29
N ASP A 22 -15.35 -18.67 -22.50
CA ASP A 22 -14.91 -17.30 -22.74
C ASP A 22 -15.88 -16.28 -22.11
N ALA A 23 -17.18 -16.57 -22.05
CA ALA A 23 -18.17 -15.75 -21.35
C ALA A 23 -18.08 -15.86 -19.82
N MET A 24 -17.64 -17.00 -19.27
CA MET A 24 -17.37 -17.15 -17.84
C MET A 24 -16.04 -16.52 -17.42
N GLU A 25 -15.06 -16.39 -18.30
CA GLU A 25 -13.79 -15.68 -18.03
C GLU A 25 -13.91 -14.16 -18.13
N SER A 26 -15.01 -13.60 -18.64
CA SER A 26 -15.18 -12.16 -18.88
C SER A 26 -16.00 -11.41 -17.81
N SER A 27 -16.52 -12.07 -16.78
CA SER A 27 -17.26 -11.38 -15.72
C SER A 27 -16.33 -10.91 -14.61
N PHE A 28 -16.45 -9.61 -14.22
CA PHE A 28 -15.73 -9.06 -13.07
C PHE A 28 -16.03 -9.86 -11.80
N THR A 29 -15.04 -10.03 -10.92
CA THR A 29 -15.19 -10.79 -9.68
C THR A 29 -16.35 -10.25 -8.86
N SER A 30 -17.35 -11.10 -8.56
CA SER A 30 -18.48 -10.69 -7.74
C SER A 30 -18.08 -10.49 -6.28
N LYS A 31 -18.84 -9.67 -5.55
CA LYS A 31 -18.65 -9.47 -4.11
C LYS A 31 -18.70 -10.80 -3.32
N ASP A 32 -19.60 -11.71 -3.69
CA ASP A 32 -19.71 -13.02 -3.04
C ASP A 32 -18.49 -13.90 -3.31
N THR A 33 -17.99 -13.89 -4.55
CA THR A 33 -16.75 -14.59 -4.91
C THR A 33 -15.58 -14.07 -4.09
N TYR A 34 -15.45 -12.74 -3.98
CA TYR A 34 -14.42 -12.12 -3.16
C TYR A 34 -14.53 -12.55 -1.69
N LEU A 35 -15.69 -12.40 -1.07
CA LEU A 35 -15.92 -12.77 0.33
C LEU A 35 -15.64 -14.25 0.61
N THR A 36 -15.94 -15.14 -0.35
CA THR A 36 -15.79 -16.59 -0.18
C THR A 36 -14.34 -17.04 -0.39
N HIS A 37 -13.65 -16.50 -1.40
CA HIS A 37 -12.38 -17.07 -1.87
C HIS A 37 -11.15 -16.24 -1.49
N PHE A 38 -11.29 -14.95 -1.15
CA PHE A 38 -10.14 -14.16 -0.74
C PHE A 38 -9.62 -14.64 0.62
N ASN A 39 -8.36 -15.07 0.65
CA ASN A 39 -7.69 -15.51 1.87
C ASN A 39 -6.70 -14.43 2.33
N PRO A 40 -7.00 -13.72 3.46
CA PRO A 40 -6.15 -12.64 3.96
C PRO A 40 -4.72 -13.08 4.24
N ARG A 41 -4.54 -14.29 4.80
CA ARG A 41 -3.21 -14.77 5.19
C ARG A 41 -2.35 -15.10 3.98
N VAL A 42 -2.91 -15.77 2.98
CA VAL A 42 -2.23 -16.06 1.71
C VAL A 42 -1.85 -14.75 1.00
N TYR A 43 -2.73 -13.75 1.04
CA TYR A 43 -2.45 -12.42 0.50
C TYR A 43 -1.27 -11.76 1.20
N LEU A 44 -1.26 -11.73 2.54
CA LEU A 44 -0.17 -11.16 3.32
C LEU A 44 1.16 -11.87 3.04
N GLU A 45 1.17 -13.19 3.05
CA GLU A 45 2.37 -14.00 2.80
C GLU A 45 2.91 -13.80 1.39
N LYS A 46 2.04 -13.59 0.40
CA LYS A 46 2.44 -13.41 -1.00
C LYS A 46 3.01 -12.02 -1.28
N TYR A 47 2.35 -10.97 -0.81
CA TYR A 47 2.66 -9.60 -1.21
C TYR A 47 3.49 -8.80 -0.19
N TYR A 48 3.48 -9.21 1.09
CA TYR A 48 4.05 -8.42 2.19
C TYR A 48 5.11 -9.16 3.00
N SER A 49 5.53 -10.35 2.59
CA SER A 49 6.68 -11.03 3.20
C SER A 49 7.96 -10.26 2.89
N PHE A 50 8.35 -9.40 3.83
CA PHE A 50 9.51 -8.53 3.73
C PHE A 50 10.74 -9.26 4.28
N GLY A 51 11.45 -9.99 3.43
CA GLY A 51 12.55 -10.86 3.84
C GLY A 51 13.91 -10.47 3.22
N SER A 52 14.92 -11.28 3.53
CA SER A 52 16.31 -11.15 3.03
C SER A 52 16.46 -11.37 1.51
N LYS A 53 15.42 -11.79 0.82
CA LYS A 53 15.43 -11.97 -0.63
C LYS A 53 14.86 -10.72 -1.29
N HIS A 54 15.63 -10.13 -2.21
CA HIS A 54 15.14 -9.07 -3.10
C HIS A 54 14.13 -9.68 -4.09
N THR A 55 12.85 -9.58 -3.75
CA THR A 55 11.75 -9.94 -4.65
C THR A 55 11.17 -8.69 -5.29
N ALA A 56 10.52 -8.83 -6.44
CA ALA A 56 9.83 -7.71 -7.09
C ALA A 56 8.79 -7.09 -6.14
N GLU A 57 8.04 -7.93 -5.41
CA GLU A 57 7.02 -7.51 -4.45
C GLU A 57 7.62 -6.65 -3.32
N SER A 58 8.79 -7.04 -2.78
CA SER A 58 9.44 -6.27 -1.72
C SER A 58 9.96 -4.92 -2.22
N GLU A 59 10.44 -4.83 -3.46
CA GLU A 59 10.87 -3.55 -4.05
C GLU A 59 9.68 -2.63 -4.37
N ILE A 60 8.56 -3.18 -4.84
CA ILE A 60 7.31 -2.43 -5.03
C ILE A 60 6.85 -1.86 -3.68
N LEU A 61 6.77 -2.70 -2.65
CA LEU A 61 6.37 -2.26 -1.31
C LEU A 61 7.30 -1.15 -0.78
N LYS A 62 8.62 -1.29 -0.93
CA LYS A 62 9.58 -0.23 -0.53
C LYS A 62 9.31 1.09 -1.26
N ASN A 63 9.00 1.04 -2.55
CA ASN A 63 8.70 2.24 -3.32
C ASN A 63 7.39 2.89 -2.88
N VAL A 64 6.35 2.11 -2.60
CA VAL A 64 5.10 2.62 -2.02
C VAL A 64 5.36 3.26 -0.65
N LEU A 65 6.09 2.59 0.25
CA LEU A 65 6.44 3.11 1.58
C LEU A 65 7.23 4.42 1.52
N LYS A 66 8.19 4.56 0.60
CA LYS A 66 8.94 5.82 0.38
C LYS A 66 8.03 6.97 -0.02
N ASN A 67 7.06 6.71 -0.90
CA ASN A 67 6.14 7.75 -1.35
C ASN A 67 5.13 8.12 -0.26
N LEU A 68 4.57 7.16 0.46
CA LEU A 68 3.70 7.44 1.60
C LEU A 68 4.46 8.23 2.69
N PHE A 69 5.73 7.88 2.94
CA PHE A 69 6.58 8.66 3.84
C PHE A 69 6.79 10.09 3.34
N LYS A 70 7.02 10.29 2.04
CA LYS A 70 7.12 11.63 1.44
C LYS A 70 5.84 12.42 1.68
N ILE A 71 4.68 11.87 1.32
CA ILE A 71 3.37 12.52 1.44
C ILE A 71 3.08 12.92 2.89
N PHE A 72 3.17 11.97 3.82
CA PHE A 72 2.75 12.20 5.20
C PHE A 72 3.80 12.89 6.08
N CYS A 73 5.09 12.62 5.88
CA CYS A 73 6.13 13.11 6.78
C CYS A 73 6.95 14.27 6.21
N LYS A 74 7.09 14.39 4.87
CA LYS A 74 7.92 15.44 4.24
C LYS A 74 7.09 16.56 3.65
N ASP A 75 6.04 16.24 2.89
CA ASP A 75 5.21 17.25 2.21
C ASP A 75 4.19 17.91 3.18
N GLY A 76 4.16 17.45 4.43
CA GLY A 76 3.47 18.10 5.53
C GLY A 76 1.95 17.85 5.59
N MET A 77 1.46 16.83 4.91
CA MET A 77 0.07 16.42 5.03
C MET A 77 -0.22 15.90 6.44
N LYS A 78 -1.09 16.58 7.18
CA LYS A 78 -1.44 16.27 8.57
C LYS A 78 -2.86 16.69 8.91
N GLY A 79 -3.40 16.15 9.97
CA GLY A 79 -4.75 16.47 10.43
C GLY A 79 -5.12 15.77 11.73
N ASP A 80 -6.40 15.91 12.08
CA ASP A 80 -6.95 15.21 13.24
C ASP A 80 -7.37 13.78 12.87
N LEU A 81 -8.06 13.60 11.74
CA LEU A 81 -8.65 12.33 11.32
C LEU A 81 -8.21 11.92 9.93
N LEU A 82 -7.73 10.68 9.81
CA LEU A 82 -7.56 9.94 8.55
C LEU A 82 -8.52 8.75 8.54
N ILE A 83 -9.19 8.53 7.39
CA ILE A 83 -10.01 7.34 7.14
C ILE A 83 -9.33 6.51 6.05
N ASP A 84 -8.97 5.26 6.36
CA ASP A 84 -8.42 4.29 5.41
C ASP A 84 -9.52 3.38 4.88
N ILE A 85 -9.72 3.41 3.57
CA ILE A 85 -10.79 2.71 2.85
C ILE A 85 -10.22 1.54 2.08
N GLY A 86 -10.72 0.35 2.37
CA GLY A 86 -10.21 -0.89 1.79
C GLY A 86 -8.85 -1.26 2.35
N SER A 87 -8.68 -1.11 3.66
CA SER A 87 -7.42 -1.40 4.36
C SER A 87 -6.90 -2.81 4.10
N GLY A 88 -7.77 -3.74 3.72
CA GLY A 88 -7.42 -5.14 3.67
C GLY A 88 -6.96 -5.64 5.05
N PRO A 89 -6.16 -6.70 5.10
CA PRO A 89 -5.54 -7.18 6.33
C PRO A 89 -4.22 -6.45 6.66
N THR A 90 -3.96 -5.25 6.08
CA THR A 90 -2.63 -4.62 6.04
C THR A 90 -2.53 -3.37 6.90
N ILE A 91 -1.31 -3.03 7.33
CA ILE A 91 -1.01 -1.84 8.12
C ILE A 91 0.06 -0.94 7.49
N TYR A 92 0.71 -1.39 6.40
CA TYR A 92 1.86 -0.71 5.82
C TYR A 92 1.56 0.73 5.40
N GLN A 93 0.37 0.98 4.88
CA GLN A 93 -0.11 2.28 4.41
C GLN A 93 -0.30 3.29 5.56
N LEU A 94 -0.45 2.80 6.79
CA LEU A 94 -0.71 3.60 7.97
C LEU A 94 0.56 3.97 8.76
N LEU A 95 1.70 3.31 8.47
CA LEU A 95 2.93 3.46 9.26
C LEU A 95 3.48 4.88 9.24
N SER A 96 3.47 5.56 8.10
CA SER A 96 3.87 6.97 8.02
C SER A 96 2.72 7.91 8.40
N ALA A 97 1.47 7.53 8.09
CA ALA A 97 0.30 8.34 8.39
C ALA A 97 0.09 8.56 9.89
N CYS A 98 0.41 7.57 10.74
CA CYS A 98 0.27 7.70 12.20
C CYS A 98 1.25 8.73 12.83
N GLU A 99 2.21 9.26 12.07
CA GLU A 99 3.03 10.39 12.51
C GLU A 99 2.29 11.73 12.34
N SER A 100 1.34 11.79 11.41
CA SER A 100 0.72 13.03 10.94
C SER A 100 -0.75 13.17 11.29
N PHE A 101 -1.41 12.09 11.68
CA PHE A 101 -2.82 12.08 12.07
C PHE A 101 -2.99 11.58 13.50
N LYS A 102 -3.85 12.26 14.28
CA LYS A 102 -4.12 11.90 15.68
C LYS A 102 -4.98 10.66 15.80
N GLU A 103 -5.94 10.52 14.89
CA GLU A 103 -6.89 9.43 14.86
C GLU A 103 -6.96 8.81 13.46
N ILE A 104 -7.04 7.50 13.41
CA ILE A 104 -7.18 6.72 12.17
C ILE A 104 -8.40 5.81 12.33
N ILE A 105 -9.26 5.82 11.32
CA ILE A 105 -10.32 4.83 11.16
C ILE A 105 -9.91 3.92 10.02
N VAL A 106 -9.88 2.62 10.25
CA VAL A 106 -9.60 1.60 9.23
C VAL A 106 -10.89 0.93 8.80
N SER A 107 -11.02 0.62 7.52
CA SER A 107 -12.23 -0.03 7.04
C SER A 107 -11.99 -0.95 5.86
N ASP A 108 -12.73 -2.04 5.80
CA ASP A 108 -12.69 -2.99 4.69
C ASP A 108 -14.06 -3.61 4.41
N TYR A 109 -14.24 -4.09 3.17
CA TYR A 109 -15.46 -4.78 2.77
C TYR A 109 -15.56 -6.18 3.40
N SER A 110 -14.43 -6.88 3.56
CA SER A 110 -14.34 -8.25 4.06
C SER A 110 -14.13 -8.29 5.57
N GLU A 111 -15.06 -8.89 6.28
CA GLU A 111 -14.93 -9.17 7.71
C GLU A 111 -13.67 -9.99 8.04
N ARG A 112 -13.28 -10.90 7.14
CA ARG A 112 -12.08 -11.73 7.32
C ARG A 112 -10.80 -10.90 7.26
N ASN A 113 -10.76 -9.85 6.42
CA ASN A 113 -9.66 -8.91 6.39
C ASN A 113 -9.58 -8.12 7.69
N LEU A 114 -10.71 -7.60 8.15
CA LEU A 114 -10.78 -6.86 9.41
C LEU A 114 -10.35 -7.72 10.60
N GLN A 115 -10.78 -8.98 10.67
CA GLN A 115 -10.35 -9.91 11.72
C GLN A 115 -8.83 -10.14 11.72
N GLU A 116 -8.22 -10.29 10.54
CA GLU A 116 -6.76 -10.47 10.45
C GLU A 116 -6.01 -9.19 10.87
N LEU A 117 -6.51 -8.01 10.47
CA LEU A 117 -6.00 -6.72 10.93
C LEU A 117 -6.15 -6.54 12.44
N GLU A 118 -7.32 -6.88 12.98
CA GLU A 118 -7.59 -6.78 14.43
C GLU A 118 -6.70 -7.69 15.27
N LYS A 119 -6.33 -8.89 14.79
CA LYS A 119 -5.34 -9.74 15.46
C LYS A 119 -4.03 -8.99 15.72
N TRP A 120 -3.55 -8.23 14.73
CA TRP A 120 -2.34 -7.44 14.88
C TRP A 120 -2.56 -6.26 15.83
N LEU A 121 -3.68 -5.55 15.71
CA LEU A 121 -4.02 -4.44 16.61
C LEU A 121 -4.09 -4.88 18.08
N LYS A 122 -4.67 -6.06 18.34
CA LYS A 122 -4.85 -6.64 19.68
C LYS A 122 -3.63 -7.44 20.16
N LYS A 123 -2.56 -7.54 19.37
CA LYS A 123 -1.36 -8.35 19.66
C LYS A 123 -1.69 -9.83 19.90
N GLU A 124 -2.67 -10.36 19.19
CA GLU A 124 -3.09 -11.76 19.35
C GLU A 124 -2.04 -12.73 18.78
N PRO A 125 -1.92 -13.94 19.36
CA PRO A 125 -1.07 -14.98 18.80
C PRO A 125 -1.43 -15.30 17.34
N GLY A 126 -0.42 -15.47 16.50
CA GLY A 126 -0.60 -15.77 15.07
C GLY A 126 -0.89 -14.55 14.20
N ALA A 127 -0.89 -13.33 14.72
CA ALA A 127 -0.87 -12.11 13.91
C ALA A 127 0.28 -12.12 12.92
N PHE A 128 0.10 -11.47 11.77
CA PHE A 128 1.18 -11.32 10.78
C PHE A 128 2.32 -10.48 11.36
N ASP A 129 3.57 -10.90 11.11
CA ASP A 129 4.76 -10.16 11.57
C ASP A 129 5.09 -9.02 10.60
N TRP A 130 4.69 -7.81 11.01
CA TRP A 130 4.99 -6.58 10.30
C TRP A 130 6.32 -5.93 10.69
N SER A 131 7.04 -6.48 11.68
CA SER A 131 8.28 -5.88 12.20
C SER A 131 9.32 -5.55 11.12
N PRO A 132 9.54 -6.36 10.07
CA PRO A 132 10.50 -6.01 9.01
C PRO A 132 10.08 -4.78 8.20
N VAL A 133 8.77 -4.63 7.92
CA VAL A 133 8.21 -3.47 7.21
C VAL A 133 8.27 -2.23 8.09
N VAL A 134 7.91 -2.36 9.36
CA VAL A 134 8.00 -1.28 10.35
C VAL A 134 9.44 -0.80 10.51
N ALA A 135 10.41 -1.72 10.59
CA ALA A 135 11.83 -1.40 10.66
C ALA A 135 12.27 -0.54 9.47
N TYR A 136 11.86 -0.91 8.27
CA TYR A 136 12.18 -0.14 7.05
C TYR A 136 11.59 1.29 7.11
N VAL A 137 10.36 1.46 7.58
CA VAL A 137 9.77 2.81 7.74
C VAL A 137 10.53 3.61 8.82
N CYS A 138 10.90 2.99 9.94
CA CYS A 138 11.74 3.64 10.95
C CYS A 138 13.09 4.11 10.38
N GLU A 139 13.70 3.34 9.46
CA GLU A 139 14.92 3.75 8.76
C GLU A 139 14.67 4.97 7.85
N LEU A 140 13.57 5.01 7.11
CA LEU A 140 13.20 6.17 6.30
C LEU A 140 13.04 7.43 7.15
N GLU A 141 12.42 7.32 8.32
CA GLU A 141 12.19 8.41 9.26
C GLU A 141 13.48 8.85 9.95
N GLY A 142 14.40 7.95 10.26
CA GLY A 142 15.69 8.24 10.89
C GLY A 142 16.71 8.88 9.95
N ASN A 143 16.60 8.66 8.66
CA ASN A 143 17.48 9.21 7.63
C ASN A 143 17.03 10.58 7.10
N SER A 144 15.96 11.16 7.59
CA SER A 144 15.63 12.55 7.33
C SER A 144 16.71 13.44 7.94
N PRO A 145 17.33 14.38 7.20
CA PRO A 145 18.29 15.34 7.75
C PRO A 145 17.52 16.32 8.67
N GLY A 146 17.21 15.86 9.87
CA GLY A 146 16.89 16.75 10.98
C GLY A 146 18.19 17.42 11.44
N PRO A 147 18.15 18.64 12.02
CA PRO A 147 19.34 19.25 12.56
C PRO A 147 19.97 18.27 13.55
N LEU A 148 21.27 18.02 13.35
CA LEU A 148 22.12 17.22 14.23
C LEU A 148 22.14 17.89 15.61
N SER A 149 21.11 17.68 16.41
CA SER A 149 21.17 17.91 17.82
C SER A 149 21.71 16.64 18.47
N CYS A 150 23.03 16.53 18.50
CA CYS A 150 23.68 15.60 19.41
C CYS A 150 23.43 16.13 20.83
N PRO A 151 22.64 15.46 21.70
CA PRO A 151 22.73 15.75 23.12
C PRO A 151 24.03 15.14 23.59
N GLY A 152 25.06 16.00 23.80
CA GLY A 152 26.10 15.81 24.77
C GLY A 152 26.81 14.46 24.94
N ALA A 153 27.12 13.75 23.84
CA ALA A 153 28.15 12.73 23.88
C ALA A 153 29.48 13.43 23.61
N SER A 154 30.15 13.89 24.64
CA SER A 154 31.56 14.21 24.58
C SER A 154 32.28 12.99 23.99
N ALA A 155 32.90 13.15 22.84
CA ALA A 155 33.79 12.14 22.28
C ALA A 155 34.78 11.74 23.38
N PRO A 156 35.00 10.43 23.65
CA PRO A 156 36.02 10.01 24.57
C PRO A 156 37.35 10.66 24.15
N ALA A 157 37.98 11.32 25.06
CA ALA A 157 39.25 11.97 24.80
C ALA A 157 40.24 10.95 24.25
N VAL A 158 40.78 11.22 23.06
CA VAL A 158 41.75 10.38 22.30
C VAL A 158 43.08 10.22 23.06
N ARG A 159 43.08 10.13 24.38
CA ARG A 159 44.31 10.07 25.20
C ARG A 159 44.89 8.68 25.41
N ASP A 160 44.19 7.59 25.09
CA ASP A 160 44.64 6.23 25.41
C ASP A 160 44.76 5.28 24.18
N LEU A 161 44.93 5.80 22.99
CA LEU A 161 45.12 4.93 21.80
C LEU A 161 46.61 4.71 21.42
N THR A 162 47.53 5.10 22.26
CA THR A 162 48.96 4.97 22.02
C THR A 162 49.51 3.56 21.81
N PRO A 163 48.86 2.44 22.21
CA PRO A 163 49.41 1.09 21.96
C PRO A 163 49.13 0.54 20.54
N ILE A 164 48.24 1.14 19.76
CA ILE A 164 47.77 0.50 18.49
C ILE A 164 48.61 0.91 17.29
N TRP A 165 49.36 2.03 17.39
CA TRP A 165 50.11 2.59 16.28
C TRP A 165 51.24 1.71 15.74
N HIS A 166 51.71 0.72 16.48
CA HIS A 166 52.80 -0.16 16.10
C HIS A 166 52.38 -1.36 15.21
N TYR A 167 51.07 -1.56 14.97
CA TYR A 167 50.57 -2.69 14.20
C TYR A 167 50.22 -2.37 12.75
N PHE A 168 50.24 -1.10 12.34
CA PHE A 168 49.87 -0.73 10.98
C PHE A 168 51.09 -0.21 10.22
N PRO A 169 51.43 -0.82 9.06
CA PRO A 169 52.62 -0.50 8.31
C PRO A 169 52.57 0.86 7.56
N SER A 170 51.36 1.47 7.39
CA SER A 170 51.27 2.79 6.78
C SER A 170 50.09 3.63 7.35
N PRO A 171 50.21 4.98 7.31
CA PRO A 171 49.13 5.91 7.66
C PRO A 171 47.85 5.70 6.82
N GLU A 172 47.97 5.23 5.60
CA GLU A 172 46.87 4.98 4.67
C GLU A 172 46.02 3.76 5.11
N GLU A 173 46.68 2.70 5.57
CA GLU A 173 45.99 1.51 6.11
C GLU A 173 45.24 1.84 7.39
N LEU A 174 45.79 2.67 8.24
CA LEU A 174 45.16 3.16 9.45
C LEU A 174 43.90 3.98 9.13
N LEU A 175 43.99 4.85 8.13
CA LEU A 175 42.85 5.64 7.66
C LEU A 175 41.75 4.74 7.09
N LEU A 176 42.11 3.72 6.32
CA LEU A 176 41.17 2.76 5.74
C LEU A 176 40.42 1.97 6.85
N VAL A 177 41.16 1.46 7.83
CA VAL A 177 40.57 0.76 8.98
C VAL A 177 39.63 1.68 9.78
N PHE A 178 40.04 2.93 9.99
CA PHE A 178 39.18 3.91 10.68
C PHE A 178 37.89 4.20 9.90
N LEU A 179 37.96 4.35 8.59
CA LEU A 179 36.79 4.53 7.72
C LEU A 179 35.88 3.31 7.75
N ILE A 180 36.44 2.10 7.65
CA ILE A 180 35.67 0.83 7.75
C ILE A 180 34.99 0.74 9.11
N MET A 181 35.71 1.02 10.18
CA MET A 181 35.14 1.02 11.53
C MET A 181 34.02 2.04 11.68
N GLN A 182 34.17 3.27 11.15
CA GLN A 182 33.10 4.26 11.18
C GLN A 182 31.85 3.79 10.42
N VAL A 183 32.01 3.16 9.25
CA VAL A 183 30.88 2.61 8.48
C VAL A 183 30.21 1.48 9.24
N CYS A 184 30.99 0.55 9.81
CA CYS A 184 30.46 -0.56 10.62
C CYS A 184 29.73 -0.05 11.88
N TRP A 185 30.31 0.90 12.59
CA TRP A 185 29.67 1.50 13.77
C TRP A 185 28.38 2.23 13.42
N ARG A 186 28.34 2.97 12.31
CA ARG A 186 27.10 3.60 11.85
C ARG A 186 26.02 2.57 11.53
N GLN A 187 26.36 1.47 10.88
CA GLN A 187 25.42 0.39 10.58
C GLN A 187 24.92 -0.30 11.88
N ILE A 188 25.81 -0.57 12.81
CA ILE A 188 25.44 -1.19 14.11
C ILE A 188 24.54 -0.25 14.90
N LEU A 189 24.88 1.03 15.02
CA LEU A 189 24.07 2.02 15.73
C LEU A 189 22.71 2.22 15.04
N SER A 190 22.68 2.30 13.71
CA SER A 190 21.43 2.38 12.94
C SER A 190 20.54 1.17 13.19
N SER A 191 21.08 -0.04 13.11
CA SER A 191 20.32 -1.26 13.36
C SER A 191 19.83 -1.37 14.80
N TYR A 192 20.61 -0.91 15.77
CA TYR A 192 20.20 -0.86 17.18
C TYR A 192 19.08 0.15 17.39
N GLN A 193 19.22 1.37 16.87
CA GLN A 193 18.19 2.41 16.96
C GLN A 193 16.89 1.97 16.28
N THR A 194 16.97 1.30 15.14
CA THR A 194 15.81 0.76 14.45
C THR A 194 15.09 -0.30 15.30
N ARG A 195 15.84 -1.20 15.94
CA ARG A 195 15.26 -2.23 16.83
C ARG A 195 14.51 -1.65 18.02
N VAL A 196 14.98 -0.54 18.56
CA VAL A 196 14.29 0.15 19.67
C VAL A 196 13.03 0.85 19.20
N LYS A 197 13.06 1.44 18.01
CA LYS A 197 11.94 2.21 17.44
C LYS A 197 10.77 1.36 16.94
N VAL A 198 11.00 0.09 16.54
CA VAL A 198 9.94 -0.77 15.98
C VAL A 198 8.76 -0.94 16.95
N PRO A 199 8.96 -1.37 18.23
CA PRO A 199 7.85 -1.51 19.16
C PRO A 199 7.13 -0.19 19.45
N GLU A 200 7.88 0.92 19.52
CA GLU A 200 7.31 2.26 19.75
C GLU A 200 6.42 2.69 18.58
N LYS A 201 6.88 2.44 17.33
CA LYS A 201 6.13 2.73 16.12
C LYS A 201 4.86 1.90 15.99
N GLU A 202 4.97 0.60 16.26
CA GLU A 202 3.81 -0.28 16.29
C GLU A 202 2.77 0.15 17.32
N GLU A 203 3.23 0.51 18.53
CA GLU A 203 2.34 0.96 19.59
C GLU A 203 1.68 2.29 19.24
N LYS A 204 2.43 3.23 18.64
CA LYS A 204 1.88 4.49 18.16
C LYS A 204 0.76 4.27 17.14
N LEU A 205 0.96 3.38 16.17
CA LEU A 205 -0.07 3.05 15.20
C LEU A 205 -1.29 2.42 15.88
N ARG A 206 -1.10 1.46 16.79
CA ARG A 206 -2.22 0.85 17.54
C ARG A 206 -3.01 1.89 18.33
N GLN A 207 -2.33 2.87 18.92
CA GLN A 207 -3.00 3.95 19.63
C GLN A 207 -3.71 4.94 18.72
N ALA A 208 -3.20 5.17 17.50
CA ALA A 208 -3.84 6.04 16.52
C ALA A 208 -5.11 5.43 15.94
N VAL A 209 -5.17 4.10 15.75
CA VAL A 209 -6.35 3.41 15.23
C VAL A 209 -7.46 3.39 16.28
N LYS A 210 -8.54 4.12 16.01
CA LYS A 210 -9.67 4.26 16.95
C LYS A 210 -10.84 3.36 16.64
N GLN A 211 -11.06 3.07 15.36
CA GLN A 211 -12.20 2.27 14.92
C GLN A 211 -11.79 1.36 13.76
N VAL A 212 -12.41 0.19 13.74
CA VAL A 212 -12.35 -0.79 12.66
C VAL A 212 -13.78 -0.95 12.15
N LEU A 213 -14.04 -0.59 10.90
CA LEU A 213 -15.39 -0.51 10.35
C LEU A 213 -15.52 -1.33 9.08
N LYS A 214 -16.74 -1.81 8.82
CA LYS A 214 -17.08 -2.35 7.51
C LYS A 214 -17.31 -1.23 6.51
N CYS A 215 -16.81 -1.38 5.27
CA CYS A 215 -17.07 -0.41 4.22
C CYS A 215 -17.53 -1.06 2.92
N ASP A 216 -18.27 -0.31 2.12
CA ASP A 216 -18.61 -0.64 0.73
C ASP A 216 -18.56 0.66 -0.09
N VAL A 217 -17.51 0.85 -0.87
CA VAL A 217 -17.27 2.08 -1.66
C VAL A 217 -18.33 2.30 -2.74
N THR A 218 -19.05 1.26 -3.13
CA THR A 218 -20.12 1.34 -4.13
C THR A 218 -21.42 1.95 -3.57
N GLN A 219 -21.52 2.08 -2.24
CA GLN A 219 -22.66 2.68 -1.58
C GLN A 219 -22.46 4.17 -1.37
N SER A 220 -23.52 4.97 -1.46
CA SER A 220 -23.48 6.43 -1.24
C SER A 220 -23.01 6.83 0.17
N ARG A 221 -23.10 5.92 1.13
CA ARG A 221 -22.56 6.02 2.48
C ARG A 221 -21.59 4.85 2.71
N PRO A 222 -20.32 4.98 2.31
CA PRO A 222 -19.39 3.86 2.28
C PRO A 222 -19.20 3.15 3.63
N LEU A 223 -19.30 3.89 4.73
CA LEU A 223 -19.14 3.40 6.10
C LEU A 223 -20.50 3.15 6.81
N GLY A 224 -21.57 3.06 6.03
CA GLY A 224 -22.92 2.84 6.55
C GLY A 224 -23.50 4.03 7.32
N PRO A 225 -24.42 3.79 8.26
CA PRO A 225 -25.13 4.84 8.99
C PRO A 225 -24.33 5.44 10.16
N VAL A 226 -23.11 4.98 10.41
CA VAL A 226 -22.30 5.43 11.54
C VAL A 226 -22.02 6.93 11.41
N PRO A 227 -22.39 7.77 12.39
CA PRO A 227 -22.07 9.18 12.36
C PRO A 227 -20.57 9.36 12.65
N LEU A 228 -19.83 9.82 11.65
CA LEU A 228 -18.40 10.11 11.76
C LEU A 228 -18.16 11.59 11.46
N PRO A 229 -17.18 12.22 12.11
CA PRO A 229 -16.71 13.52 11.70
C PRO A 229 -16.09 13.46 10.30
N LEU A 230 -16.12 14.57 9.58
CA LEU A 230 -15.42 14.68 8.31
C LEU A 230 -13.92 14.58 8.52
N ALA A 231 -13.25 13.83 7.66
CA ALA A 231 -11.81 13.57 7.73
C ALA A 231 -11.00 14.67 7.04
N ASP A 232 -9.78 14.88 7.52
CA ASP A 232 -8.78 15.71 6.85
C ASP A 232 -8.17 14.96 5.65
N CYS A 233 -8.08 13.62 5.74
CA CYS A 233 -7.58 12.75 4.69
C CYS A 233 -8.39 11.46 4.60
N VAL A 234 -8.67 11.03 3.37
CA VAL A 234 -9.11 9.68 3.02
C VAL A 234 -7.98 9.02 2.26
N LEU A 235 -7.57 7.84 2.70
CA LEU A 235 -6.55 7.01 2.09
C LEU A 235 -7.21 5.78 1.49
N SER A 236 -6.81 5.36 0.30
CA SER A 236 -7.21 4.08 -0.29
C SER A 236 -6.03 3.46 -1.02
N THR A 237 -5.70 2.22 -0.70
CA THR A 237 -4.55 1.54 -1.28
C THR A 237 -4.93 0.17 -1.81
N LEU A 238 -4.74 -0.06 -3.14
CA LEU A 238 -5.02 -1.31 -3.84
C LEU A 238 -6.45 -1.83 -3.58
N CYS A 239 -7.42 -0.91 -3.70
CA CYS A 239 -8.81 -1.21 -3.35
C CYS A 239 -9.80 -0.85 -4.47
N LEU A 240 -9.71 0.36 -5.02
CA LEU A 240 -10.77 0.88 -5.88
C LEU A 240 -10.86 0.14 -7.22
N ASP A 241 -9.74 -0.26 -7.78
CA ASP A 241 -9.67 -1.06 -9.02
C ASP A 241 -10.28 -2.46 -8.83
N ALA A 242 -10.15 -3.04 -7.62
CA ALA A 242 -10.73 -4.33 -7.27
C ALA A 242 -12.21 -4.25 -6.85
N ALA A 243 -12.64 -3.10 -6.32
CA ALA A 243 -14.00 -2.91 -5.81
C ALA A 243 -14.99 -2.41 -6.88
N CYS A 244 -14.51 -1.75 -7.95
CA CYS A 244 -15.33 -1.10 -8.97
C CYS A 244 -15.27 -1.88 -10.29
N PRO A 245 -16.37 -2.48 -10.75
CA PRO A 245 -16.37 -3.29 -11.97
C PRO A 245 -16.27 -2.47 -13.25
N ASP A 246 -16.55 -1.18 -13.20
CA ASP A 246 -16.58 -0.27 -14.35
C ASP A 246 -16.24 1.16 -13.96
N LEU A 247 -15.93 1.98 -14.95
CA LEU A 247 -15.56 3.39 -14.75
C LEU A 247 -16.68 4.25 -14.12
N PRO A 248 -17.95 4.11 -14.48
CA PRO A 248 -19.04 4.82 -13.79
C PRO A 248 -19.09 4.53 -12.28
N THR A 249 -18.93 3.26 -11.89
CA THR A 249 -18.86 2.85 -10.47
C THR A 249 -17.63 3.43 -9.78
N TYR A 250 -16.48 3.46 -10.47
CA TYR A 250 -15.25 4.08 -9.96
C TYR A 250 -15.44 5.59 -9.72
N CYS A 251 -16.01 6.32 -10.68
CA CYS A 251 -16.34 7.74 -10.52
C CYS A 251 -17.32 7.98 -9.37
N ALA A 252 -18.33 7.11 -9.20
CA ALA A 252 -19.26 7.19 -8.09
C ALA A 252 -18.55 6.94 -6.74
N ALA A 253 -17.68 5.93 -6.67
CA ALA A 253 -16.89 5.65 -5.48
C ALA A 253 -16.02 6.85 -5.07
N LEU A 254 -15.33 7.51 -6.00
CA LEU A 254 -14.57 8.73 -5.71
C LEU A 254 -15.45 9.85 -5.11
N ARG A 255 -16.67 10.05 -5.65
CA ARG A 255 -17.64 11.00 -5.06
C ARG A 255 -18.09 10.60 -3.66
N HIS A 256 -18.32 9.30 -3.43
CA HIS A 256 -18.70 8.79 -2.11
C HIS A 256 -17.56 9.01 -1.10
N LEU A 257 -16.29 8.79 -1.49
CA LEU A 257 -15.13 9.10 -0.64
C LEU A 257 -15.05 10.60 -0.35
N GLY A 258 -15.36 11.44 -1.34
CA GLY A 258 -15.44 12.89 -1.16
C GLY A 258 -16.44 13.32 -0.09
N SER A 259 -17.54 12.57 0.11
CA SER A 259 -18.51 12.87 1.16
C SER A 259 -17.96 12.68 2.58
N LEU A 260 -16.90 11.92 2.74
CA LEU A 260 -16.22 11.70 4.02
C LEU A 260 -15.20 12.80 4.35
N LEU A 261 -14.80 13.63 3.37
CA LEU A 261 -13.77 14.64 3.51
C LEU A 261 -14.33 16.00 3.91
N LYS A 262 -13.59 16.71 4.74
CA LYS A 262 -13.75 18.15 4.94
C LYS A 262 -13.60 18.89 3.59
N PRO A 263 -14.14 20.10 3.45
CA PRO A 263 -13.73 20.99 2.37
C PRO A 263 -12.21 21.15 2.38
N GLU A 264 -11.56 21.13 1.21
CA GLU A 264 -10.09 21.17 1.05
C GLU A 264 -9.34 19.96 1.65
N GLY A 265 -10.04 18.92 2.09
CA GLY A 265 -9.45 17.67 2.55
C GLY A 265 -8.82 16.88 1.41
N PHE A 266 -7.94 15.95 1.75
CA PHE A 266 -7.13 15.20 0.80
C PHE A 266 -7.68 13.79 0.56
N LEU A 267 -7.65 13.35 -0.69
CA LEU A 267 -7.79 11.96 -1.09
C LEU A 267 -6.43 11.45 -1.58
N VAL A 268 -5.90 10.42 -0.93
CA VAL A 268 -4.67 9.74 -1.36
C VAL A 268 -5.06 8.36 -1.90
N VAL A 269 -4.73 8.10 -3.16
CA VAL A 269 -5.00 6.81 -3.81
C VAL A 269 -3.69 6.19 -4.27
N VAL A 270 -3.48 4.93 -3.92
CA VAL A 270 -2.42 4.08 -4.47
C VAL A 270 -3.11 2.88 -5.11
N ASP A 271 -2.95 2.69 -6.41
CA ASP A 271 -3.64 1.60 -7.09
C ASP A 271 -2.85 1.09 -8.30
N ALA A 272 -3.30 -0.01 -8.91
CA ALA A 272 -2.63 -0.62 -10.04
C ALA A 272 -2.96 0.13 -11.34
N LEU A 273 -1.92 0.38 -12.17
CA LEU A 273 -2.09 1.01 -13.47
C LEU A 273 -2.26 -0.07 -14.54
N LYS A 274 -3.35 0.00 -15.31
CA LYS A 274 -3.68 -0.91 -16.42
C LYS A 274 -3.64 -2.39 -16.03
N SER A 275 -4.10 -2.72 -14.83
CA SER A 275 -4.26 -4.09 -14.36
C SER A 275 -5.64 -4.62 -14.71
N SER A 276 -5.75 -5.88 -15.11
CA SER A 276 -7.05 -6.54 -15.29
C SER A 276 -7.28 -7.66 -14.26
N PHE A 277 -6.24 -8.06 -13.53
CA PHE A 277 -6.36 -9.10 -12.50
C PHE A 277 -5.18 -9.08 -11.53
N TYR A 278 -5.41 -9.72 -10.37
CA TYR A 278 -4.37 -10.12 -9.42
C TYR A 278 -4.67 -11.50 -8.85
N MET A 279 -3.63 -12.18 -8.34
CA MET A 279 -3.72 -13.56 -7.83
C MET A 279 -3.54 -13.60 -6.32
N VAL A 280 -4.41 -14.33 -5.62
CA VAL A 280 -4.25 -14.68 -4.20
C VAL A 280 -4.24 -16.19 -4.07
N GLY A 281 -3.06 -16.77 -3.88
CA GLY A 281 -2.85 -18.20 -4.05
C GLY A 281 -3.11 -18.60 -5.50
N GLU A 282 -4.01 -19.55 -5.71
CA GLU A 282 -4.44 -20.01 -7.04
C GLU A 282 -5.68 -19.27 -7.55
N GLN A 283 -6.30 -18.43 -6.72
CA GLN A 283 -7.51 -17.70 -7.07
C GLN A 283 -7.18 -16.40 -7.81
N ARG A 284 -7.83 -16.20 -8.95
CA ARG A 284 -7.77 -14.97 -9.74
C ARG A 284 -8.91 -14.04 -9.35
N PHE A 285 -8.57 -12.77 -9.13
CA PHE A 285 -9.51 -11.69 -8.87
C PHE A 285 -9.39 -10.63 -9.97
N SER A 286 -10.50 -10.05 -10.36
CA SER A 286 -10.54 -8.99 -11.38
C SER A 286 -10.06 -7.65 -10.82
N SER A 287 -9.52 -6.83 -11.71
CA SER A 287 -9.14 -5.45 -11.47
C SER A 287 -9.66 -4.61 -12.63
N LEU A 288 -10.17 -3.41 -12.36
CA LEU A 288 -10.64 -2.49 -13.37
C LEU A 288 -9.45 -1.88 -14.10
N VAL A 289 -9.38 -2.10 -15.40
CA VAL A 289 -8.29 -1.55 -16.23
C VAL A 289 -8.45 -0.03 -16.33
N LEU A 290 -7.55 0.70 -15.68
CA LEU A 290 -7.54 2.16 -15.68
C LEU A 290 -6.17 2.67 -16.15
N GLY A 291 -6.18 3.54 -17.16
CA GLY A 291 -5.02 4.34 -17.55
C GLY A 291 -5.03 5.71 -16.85
N ARG A 292 -3.94 6.44 -17.03
CA ARG A 292 -3.77 7.76 -16.40
C ARG A 292 -4.89 8.73 -16.77
N GLU A 293 -5.27 8.76 -18.04
CA GLU A 293 -6.26 9.71 -18.57
C GLU A 293 -7.64 9.46 -17.95
N GLU A 294 -8.04 8.19 -17.82
CA GLU A 294 -9.32 7.81 -17.19
C GLU A 294 -9.33 8.19 -15.70
N ILE A 295 -8.21 7.96 -14.99
CA ILE A 295 -8.09 8.30 -13.57
C ILE A 295 -8.18 9.82 -13.36
N GLU A 296 -7.43 10.60 -14.15
CA GLU A 296 -7.45 12.07 -14.07
C GLU A 296 -8.83 12.65 -14.40
N ALA A 297 -9.51 12.09 -15.40
CA ALA A 297 -10.87 12.49 -15.76
C ALA A 297 -11.87 12.17 -14.63
N ALA A 298 -11.79 10.97 -14.05
CA ALA A 298 -12.65 10.53 -12.96
C ALA A 298 -12.45 11.39 -11.69
N MET A 299 -11.21 11.74 -11.34
CA MET A 299 -10.91 12.62 -10.22
C MET A 299 -11.53 14.02 -10.40
N LYS A 300 -11.36 14.60 -11.59
CA LYS A 300 -11.94 15.91 -11.92
C LYS A 300 -13.46 15.87 -11.89
N GLU A 301 -14.09 14.84 -12.46
CA GLU A 301 -15.54 14.65 -12.43
C GLU A 301 -16.08 14.49 -11.01
N ALA A 302 -15.31 13.82 -10.14
CA ALA A 302 -15.67 13.62 -8.74
C ALA A 302 -15.44 14.86 -7.86
N GLY A 303 -14.93 15.97 -8.41
CA GLY A 303 -14.75 17.24 -7.70
C GLY A 303 -13.42 17.37 -6.96
N TYR A 304 -12.35 16.79 -7.50
CA TYR A 304 -11.01 16.93 -6.96
C TYR A 304 -10.09 17.70 -7.91
N SER A 305 -9.18 18.49 -7.35
CA SER A 305 -7.96 18.95 -8.04
C SER A 305 -6.82 17.97 -7.74
N ILE A 306 -6.10 17.56 -8.77
CA ILE A 306 -4.94 16.67 -8.60
C ILE A 306 -3.73 17.53 -8.26
N GLU A 307 -3.13 17.29 -7.09
CA GLU A 307 -1.91 17.95 -6.65
C GLU A 307 -0.64 17.14 -7.00
N GLN A 308 -0.78 15.81 -7.00
CA GLN A 308 0.32 14.90 -7.32
C GLN A 308 -0.21 13.68 -8.07
N PHE A 309 0.51 13.26 -9.11
CA PHE A 309 0.30 11.99 -9.78
C PHE A 309 1.67 11.40 -10.14
N GLU A 310 2.08 10.39 -9.41
CA GLU A 310 3.34 9.66 -9.66
C GLU A 310 3.06 8.25 -10.13
N VAL A 311 3.82 7.78 -11.11
CA VAL A 311 3.77 6.39 -11.58
C VAL A 311 5.03 5.69 -11.09
N LEU A 312 4.84 4.59 -10.38
CA LEU A 312 5.90 3.66 -10.02
C LEU A 312 6.00 2.62 -11.14
N PRO A 313 7.03 2.69 -11.98
CA PRO A 313 7.10 1.91 -13.22
C PRO A 313 7.34 0.42 -12.98
N GLN A 314 7.56 0.01 -11.73
CA GLN A 314 7.82 -1.37 -11.37
C GLN A 314 6.48 -2.10 -11.17
N GLY A 315 6.16 -3.00 -12.09
CA GLY A 315 5.02 -3.90 -12.01
C GLY A 315 5.32 -5.18 -11.24
N TYR A 316 4.28 -5.83 -10.75
CA TYR A 316 4.35 -7.19 -10.22
C TYR A 316 4.72 -8.20 -11.32
N SER A 317 5.16 -9.40 -10.92
CA SER A 317 5.35 -10.50 -11.86
C SER A 317 4.04 -10.76 -12.64
N SER A 318 4.14 -10.92 -13.97
CA SER A 318 2.98 -11.21 -14.83
C SER A 318 2.22 -12.48 -14.46
N ALA A 319 2.83 -13.37 -13.68
CA ALA A 319 2.16 -14.55 -13.13
C ALA A 319 1.16 -14.23 -12.01
N ILE A 320 1.28 -13.07 -11.38
CA ILE A 320 0.43 -12.68 -10.24
C ILE A 320 -0.38 -11.41 -10.47
N CYS A 321 0.01 -10.57 -11.42
CA CYS A 321 -0.69 -9.35 -11.80
C CYS A 321 -0.14 -8.87 -13.15
N ASN A 322 -1.00 -8.36 -14.02
CA ASN A 322 -0.59 -7.86 -15.35
C ASN A 322 -0.50 -6.33 -15.42
N ASN A 323 -0.26 -5.66 -14.29
CA ASN A 323 -0.17 -4.21 -14.23
C ASN A 323 1.08 -3.65 -14.95
N GLU A 324 0.98 -2.42 -15.46
CA GLU A 324 2.13 -1.66 -16.01
C GLU A 324 2.92 -0.91 -14.91
N GLY A 325 2.48 -0.99 -13.67
CA GLY A 325 3.05 -0.33 -12.51
C GLY A 325 1.96 0.03 -11.48
N LEU A 326 2.33 0.79 -10.47
CA LEU A 326 1.36 1.40 -9.57
C LEU A 326 1.35 2.92 -9.79
N PHE A 327 0.25 3.56 -9.48
CA PHE A 327 0.20 5.02 -9.37
C PHE A 327 -0.04 5.45 -7.93
N ILE A 328 0.44 6.64 -7.63
CA ILE A 328 0.17 7.33 -6.37
C ILE A 328 -0.39 8.70 -6.73
N LEU A 329 -1.59 8.98 -6.25
CA LEU A 329 -2.31 10.19 -6.53
C LEU A 329 -2.68 10.90 -5.22
N VAL A 330 -2.46 12.21 -5.19
CA VAL A 330 -2.97 13.10 -4.15
C VAL A 330 -3.93 14.07 -4.80
N GLY A 331 -5.19 13.98 -4.41
CA GLY A 331 -6.26 14.89 -4.83
C GLY A 331 -6.75 15.75 -3.66
N ARG A 332 -6.98 17.02 -3.90
CA ARG A 332 -7.63 17.92 -2.95
C ARG A 332 -9.11 18.07 -3.32
N LYS A 333 -10.01 17.84 -2.38
CA LYS A 333 -11.43 18.09 -2.56
C LYS A 333 -11.68 19.57 -2.80
N LEU A 334 -12.31 19.89 -3.92
CA LEU A 334 -12.70 21.27 -4.21
C LEU A 334 -13.79 21.73 -3.23
N GLY A 335 -13.61 22.92 -2.65
CA GLY A 335 -14.66 23.56 -1.88
C GLY A 335 -15.85 23.80 -2.81
N GLY A 336 -17.02 23.21 -2.51
CA GLY A 336 -18.23 23.52 -3.25
C GLY A 336 -18.48 25.00 -3.13
N CYS A 337 -18.70 25.70 -4.23
CA CYS A 337 -19.35 27.00 -4.18
C CYS A 337 -20.71 26.80 -3.48
N ALA A 338 -20.85 27.40 -2.32
CA ALA A 338 -22.12 27.46 -1.57
C ALA A 338 -23.19 28.17 -2.39
#